data_2d3e8dc2579a5e447a0841eb45b788e5
#
_entry.id   2d3e8dc2579a5e447a0841eb45b788e5
#
_cell.length_a   1.000
_cell.length_b   1.000
_cell.length_c   1.000
_cell.angle_alpha   90.00
_cell.angle_beta   90.00
_cell.angle_gamma   90.00
#
_symmetry.space_group_name_H-M   'P 1'
#
loop_
_entity.id
_entity.type
_entity.pdbx_description
1 polymer ?
#
loop_
_entity_poly.entity_id
_entity_poly.type
_entity_poly.pdbx_seq_one_letter_code
_entity_poly.pdbx_strand_id
1 'polypeptide(L)'
;MSVDLSHNRVRPVGRSWLLAVWRAARRGSQTRWARYTAIALPTAVGAVLLVVAIRHFVSEGWPLAGGNPYVIAAAGVLFLVAFGLKALGWRRLFRVGERPGALSLAAAGGGASMMGIALPGRFDEAVRVAIVRRYPNCPAGIGTICLSLFTLGLVDTLALVPMAAAAASLPGLSLGVRAGFILVAVGGVGAACVIVALPGVTRSRLRRFRLVRWLKPRATCLRDASHSLGLVFASWVIRAVGLFLLLHTLGVGTSVMLAVMFLCAGAASAAIPIGPAGAATQVGAGTTLLIVSGVEPSQALGFALAAQALLIVSGASIFAFAVVWRLLLSARAVLARRALAPVH
;
A
#
# COMPACT_ATOMS: atom_id res chain seq x y z
N MET A 1 27.59 -49.14 44.94
CA MET A 1 27.18 -49.30 43.49
C MET A 1 26.37 -48.08 43.10
N SER A 2 27.06 -47.02 42.67
CA SER A 2 26.48 -45.73 42.27
C SER A 2 26.37 -45.67 40.76
N VAL A 3 25.15 -45.61 40.25
CA VAL A 3 24.87 -45.50 38.83
C VAL A 3 24.92 -44.02 38.42
N ASP A 4 25.94 -43.67 37.65
CA ASP A 4 26.16 -42.34 37.08
C ASP A 4 25.26 -42.15 35.86
N LEU A 5 24.19 -41.34 35.98
CA LEU A 5 23.28 -40.94 34.90
C LEU A 5 23.83 -39.67 34.26
N SER A 6 24.83 -39.82 33.40
CA SER A 6 25.34 -38.74 32.54
C SER A 6 24.26 -38.26 31.57
N HIS A 7 23.81 -37.03 31.77
CA HIS A 7 22.86 -36.27 30.94
C HIS A 7 23.28 -36.22 29.46
N ASN A 8 22.63 -36.99 28.66
CA ASN A 8 22.69 -36.91 27.20
C ASN A 8 21.93 -35.65 26.73
N ARG A 9 22.62 -34.49 26.63
CA ARG A 9 22.05 -33.26 26.08
C ARG A 9 21.89 -33.43 24.60
N VAL A 10 20.67 -33.76 24.16
CA VAL A 10 20.26 -33.66 22.73
C VAL A 10 20.39 -32.22 22.29
N ARG A 11 21.40 -31.92 21.47
CA ARG A 11 21.58 -30.60 20.85
C ARG A 11 20.46 -30.39 19.83
N PRO A 12 19.71 -29.25 19.85
CA PRO A 12 18.68 -28.97 18.87
C PRO A 12 19.33 -28.65 17.51
N VAL A 13 19.34 -29.63 16.61
CA VAL A 13 19.93 -29.55 15.25
C VAL A 13 19.22 -28.51 14.36
N GLY A 14 17.98 -28.13 14.67
CA GLY A 14 17.20 -27.21 13.82
C GLY A 14 17.62 -25.73 13.83
N ARG A 15 18.29 -25.25 14.87
CA ARG A 15 18.66 -23.81 14.96
C ARG A 15 19.92 -23.44 14.17
N SER A 16 20.84 -24.38 13.99
CA SER A 16 22.10 -24.14 13.28
C SER A 16 21.91 -23.99 11.76
N TRP A 17 20.96 -24.73 11.19
CA TRP A 17 20.66 -24.70 9.74
C TRP A 17 19.99 -23.38 9.33
N LEU A 18 18.98 -22.91 10.05
CA LEU A 18 18.31 -21.63 9.79
C LEU A 18 19.28 -20.45 9.90
N LEU A 19 20.18 -20.47 10.89
CA LEU A 19 21.21 -19.44 11.03
C LEU A 19 22.30 -19.54 9.97
N ALA A 20 22.58 -20.74 9.45
CA ALA A 20 23.51 -20.91 8.33
C ALA A 20 22.91 -20.41 7.02
N VAL A 21 21.65 -20.73 6.74
CA VAL A 21 20.91 -20.23 5.55
C VAL A 21 20.78 -18.70 5.63
N TRP A 22 20.42 -18.15 6.79
CA TRP A 22 20.33 -16.70 6.97
C TRP A 22 21.68 -15.99 6.82
N ARG A 23 22.77 -16.58 7.32
CA ARG A 23 24.14 -16.08 7.14
C ARG A 23 24.63 -16.22 5.70
N ALA A 24 24.24 -17.28 4.97
CA ALA A 24 24.55 -17.46 3.56
C ALA A 24 23.79 -16.46 2.69
N ALA A 25 22.48 -16.25 2.94
CA ALA A 25 21.69 -15.24 2.27
C ALA A 25 22.23 -13.82 2.52
N ARG A 26 22.66 -13.52 3.75
CA ARG A 26 23.26 -12.24 4.11
C ARG A 26 24.65 -12.02 3.49
N ARG A 27 25.45 -13.06 3.30
CA ARG A 27 26.75 -13.00 2.60
C ARG A 27 26.57 -12.82 1.08
N GLY A 28 25.59 -13.51 0.48
CA GLY A 28 25.25 -13.33 -0.94
C GLY A 28 24.76 -11.90 -1.25
N SER A 29 24.04 -11.25 -0.32
CA SER A 29 23.60 -9.85 -0.51
C SER A 29 24.70 -8.80 -0.29
N GLN A 30 25.87 -9.18 0.19
CA GLN A 30 26.99 -8.26 0.45
C GLN A 30 27.95 -8.07 -0.72
N THR A 31 27.83 -8.86 -1.78
CA THR A 31 28.59 -8.63 -2.99
C THR A 31 28.09 -7.35 -3.65
N ARG A 32 29.01 -6.41 -3.94
CA ARG A 32 28.67 -5.14 -4.63
C ARG A 32 27.84 -5.40 -5.90
N TRP A 33 28.14 -6.44 -6.62
CA TRP A 33 27.41 -6.88 -7.82
C TRP A 33 25.95 -7.26 -7.55
N ALA A 34 25.64 -8.01 -6.49
CA ALA A 34 24.27 -8.35 -6.15
C ALA A 34 23.43 -7.13 -5.77
N ARG A 35 24.06 -6.11 -5.17
CA ARG A 35 23.37 -4.82 -4.90
C ARG A 35 23.16 -4.02 -6.18
N TYR A 36 24.15 -3.97 -7.09
CA TYR A 36 24.01 -3.28 -8.36
C TYR A 36 22.95 -3.92 -9.25
N THR A 37 22.92 -5.28 -9.37
CA THR A 37 21.90 -5.96 -10.15
C THR A 37 20.51 -5.83 -9.54
N ALA A 38 20.38 -5.88 -8.22
CA ALA A 38 19.11 -5.68 -7.50
C ALA A 38 18.53 -4.27 -7.67
N ILE A 39 19.37 -3.28 -7.98
CA ILE A 39 18.92 -1.90 -8.24
C ILE A 39 18.83 -1.63 -9.74
N ALA A 40 19.83 -2.04 -10.53
CA ALA A 40 19.93 -1.75 -11.96
C ALA A 40 18.82 -2.43 -12.78
N LEU A 41 18.51 -3.70 -12.49
CA LEU A 41 17.50 -4.45 -13.24
C LEU A 41 16.10 -3.81 -13.11
N PRO A 42 15.57 -3.55 -11.91
CA PRO A 42 14.26 -2.89 -11.78
C PRO A 42 14.27 -1.44 -12.28
N THR A 43 15.38 -0.74 -12.17
CA THR A 43 15.51 0.62 -12.74
C THR A 43 15.48 0.57 -14.27
N ALA A 44 16.19 -0.38 -14.89
CA ALA A 44 16.15 -0.58 -16.34
C ALA A 44 14.76 -0.97 -16.83
N VAL A 45 14.09 -1.92 -16.15
CA VAL A 45 12.71 -2.30 -16.48
C VAL A 45 11.76 -1.10 -16.31
N GLY A 46 11.90 -0.35 -15.24
CA GLY A 46 11.10 0.88 -15.02
C GLY A 46 11.34 1.93 -16.11
N ALA A 47 12.59 2.12 -16.55
CA ALA A 47 12.93 3.03 -17.63
C ALA A 47 12.36 2.55 -18.99
N VAL A 48 12.45 1.27 -19.29
CA VAL A 48 11.84 0.70 -20.51
C VAL A 48 10.33 0.88 -20.51
N LEU A 49 9.65 0.58 -19.39
CA LEU A 49 8.21 0.77 -19.27
C LEU A 49 7.82 2.24 -19.38
N LEU A 50 8.61 3.15 -18.82
CA LEU A 50 8.41 4.60 -18.97
C LEU A 50 8.56 5.03 -20.44
N VAL A 51 9.58 4.54 -21.14
CA VAL A 51 9.78 4.83 -22.58
C VAL A 51 8.64 4.28 -23.43
N VAL A 52 8.16 3.05 -23.13
CA VAL A 52 7.00 2.46 -23.82
C VAL A 52 5.74 3.29 -23.57
N ALA A 53 5.49 3.68 -22.31
CA ALA A 53 4.37 4.53 -21.96
C ALA A 53 4.46 5.90 -22.65
N ILE A 54 5.63 6.56 -22.66
CA ILE A 54 5.84 7.84 -23.34
C ILE A 54 5.61 7.69 -24.85
N ARG A 55 6.14 6.64 -25.48
CA ARG A 55 5.91 6.38 -26.91
C ARG A 55 4.45 6.16 -27.23
N HIS A 56 3.75 5.39 -26.41
CA HIS A 56 2.31 5.18 -26.54
C HIS A 56 1.53 6.50 -26.42
N PHE A 57 1.87 7.35 -25.43
CA PHE A 57 1.26 8.67 -25.28
C PHE A 57 1.56 9.64 -26.42
N VAL A 58 2.74 9.53 -27.04
CA VAL A 58 3.12 10.38 -28.19
C VAL A 58 2.41 9.92 -29.46
N SER A 59 2.22 8.60 -29.65
CA SER A 59 1.59 8.04 -30.85
C SER A 59 0.05 8.11 -30.82
N GLU A 60 -0.57 7.84 -29.66
CA GLU A 60 -2.03 7.76 -29.53
C GLU A 60 -2.66 8.95 -28.81
N GLY A 61 -1.83 9.91 -28.39
CA GLY A 61 -2.27 11.08 -27.63
C GLY A 61 -2.41 10.78 -26.12
N TRP A 62 -2.66 11.85 -25.37
CA TRP A 62 -2.83 11.72 -23.91
C TRP A 62 -4.17 11.02 -23.60
N PRO A 63 -4.20 9.88 -22.89
CA PRO A 63 -5.43 9.10 -22.67
C PRO A 63 -6.57 9.90 -22.02
N LEU A 64 -6.22 10.94 -21.25
CA LEU A 64 -7.19 11.83 -20.62
C LEU A 64 -7.70 12.94 -21.55
N ALA A 65 -7.08 13.15 -22.74
CA ALA A 65 -7.46 14.23 -23.65
C ALA A 65 -8.84 14.04 -24.29
N GLY A 66 -9.30 12.78 -24.43
CA GLY A 66 -10.64 12.46 -24.95
C GLY A 66 -11.76 12.56 -23.93
N GLY A 67 -11.46 12.74 -22.65
CA GLY A 67 -12.44 12.77 -21.57
C GLY A 67 -12.90 14.18 -21.21
N ASN A 68 -14.08 14.29 -20.58
CA ASN A 68 -14.57 15.55 -20.04
C ASN A 68 -13.67 15.99 -18.86
N PRO A 69 -13.02 17.18 -18.92
CA PRO A 69 -12.08 17.64 -17.91
C PRO A 69 -12.70 17.81 -16.52
N TYR A 70 -13.99 18.17 -16.45
CA TYR A 70 -14.69 18.32 -15.17
C TYR A 70 -14.90 16.96 -14.49
N VAL A 71 -15.21 15.92 -15.26
CA VAL A 71 -15.38 14.56 -14.72
C VAL A 71 -14.04 13.98 -14.28
N ILE A 72 -12.97 14.24 -15.05
CA ILE A 72 -11.61 13.84 -14.67
C ILE A 72 -11.18 14.56 -13.38
N ALA A 73 -11.45 15.86 -13.27
CA ALA A 73 -11.17 16.61 -12.04
C ALA A 73 -11.97 16.08 -10.86
N ALA A 74 -13.26 15.75 -11.04
CA ALA A 74 -14.10 15.13 -10.01
C ALA A 74 -13.54 13.78 -9.57
N ALA A 75 -13.12 12.93 -10.51
CA ALA A 75 -12.44 11.68 -10.21
C ALA A 75 -11.15 11.92 -9.39
N GLY A 76 -10.34 12.92 -9.76
CA GLY A 76 -9.14 13.32 -9.02
C GLY A 76 -9.45 13.76 -7.59
N VAL A 77 -10.50 14.54 -7.37
CA VAL A 77 -10.97 14.94 -6.03
C VAL A 77 -11.38 13.71 -5.21
N LEU A 78 -12.09 12.75 -5.81
CA LEU A 78 -12.45 11.51 -5.14
C LEU A 78 -11.21 10.70 -4.72
N PHE A 79 -10.17 10.66 -5.56
CA PHE A 79 -8.89 10.04 -5.16
C PHE A 79 -8.22 10.76 -3.99
N LEU A 80 -8.23 12.10 -3.97
CA LEU A 80 -7.72 12.89 -2.84
C LEU A 80 -8.48 12.58 -1.54
N VAL A 81 -9.83 12.53 -1.60
CA VAL A 81 -10.67 12.16 -0.46
C VAL A 81 -10.36 10.74 0.01
N ALA A 82 -10.19 9.79 -0.93
CA ALA A 82 -9.83 8.42 -0.61
C ALA A 82 -8.46 8.33 0.11
N PHE A 83 -7.45 9.10 -0.32
CA PHE A 83 -6.17 9.21 0.39
C PHE A 83 -6.35 9.76 1.81
N GLY A 84 -7.20 10.77 1.98
CA GLY A 84 -7.52 11.34 3.29
C GLY A 84 -8.18 10.33 4.23
N LEU A 85 -9.20 9.63 3.76
CA LEU A 85 -9.88 8.57 4.52
C LEU A 85 -8.95 7.43 4.91
N LYS A 86 -8.09 6.99 3.98
CA LYS A 86 -7.09 5.96 4.26
C LYS A 86 -6.08 6.43 5.31
N ALA A 87 -5.64 7.68 5.26
CA ALA A 87 -4.77 8.27 6.26
C ALA A 87 -5.43 8.36 7.64
N LEU A 88 -6.71 8.72 7.71
CA LEU A 88 -7.49 8.73 8.94
C LEU A 88 -7.67 7.30 9.50
N GLY A 89 -7.94 6.32 8.64
CA GLY A 89 -7.97 4.90 9.00
C GLY A 89 -6.63 4.45 9.57
N TRP A 90 -5.52 4.76 8.88
CA TRP A 90 -4.19 4.42 9.37
C TRP A 90 -3.86 5.07 10.72
N ARG A 91 -4.29 6.34 10.93
CA ARG A 91 -4.11 7.04 12.22
C ARG A 91 -4.77 6.31 13.38
N ARG A 92 -5.92 5.65 13.16
CA ARG A 92 -6.61 4.86 14.18
C ARG A 92 -5.82 3.64 14.65
N LEU A 93 -4.94 3.12 13.81
CA LEU A 93 -4.10 1.96 14.13
C LEU A 93 -2.94 2.28 15.09
N PHE A 94 -2.68 3.57 15.36
CA PHE A 94 -1.75 4.00 16.40
C PHE A 94 -2.45 4.17 17.74
N ARG A 95 -1.74 3.96 18.84
CA ARG A 95 -2.23 4.28 20.18
C ARG A 95 -2.47 5.78 20.33
N VAL A 96 -3.39 6.15 21.23
CA VAL A 96 -3.81 7.55 21.42
C VAL A 96 -2.62 8.50 21.65
N GLY A 97 -1.64 8.09 22.46
CA GLY A 97 -0.43 8.91 22.74
C GLY A 97 0.65 8.88 21.65
N GLU A 98 0.55 7.96 20.67
CA GLU A 98 1.55 7.78 19.59
C GLU A 98 0.98 8.11 18.20
N ARG A 99 -0.19 8.74 18.11
CA ARG A 99 -0.89 9.05 16.85
C ARG A 99 -0.20 10.17 16.07
N PRO A 100 0.39 9.90 14.89
CA PRO A 100 0.89 10.95 14.01
C PRO A 100 -0.23 11.84 13.49
N GLY A 101 0.09 13.02 12.99
CA GLY A 101 -0.87 13.90 12.32
C GLY A 101 -1.48 13.23 11.08
N ALA A 102 -2.77 13.44 10.81
CA ALA A 102 -3.43 12.88 9.63
C ALA A 102 -2.75 13.32 8.32
N LEU A 103 -2.32 14.59 8.25
CA LEU A 103 -1.62 15.13 7.09
C LEU A 103 -0.26 14.45 6.85
N SER A 104 0.48 14.08 7.91
CA SER A 104 1.75 13.36 7.76
C SER A 104 1.54 11.95 7.19
N LEU A 105 0.46 11.28 7.58
CA LEU A 105 0.09 9.96 7.07
C LEU A 105 -0.44 10.02 5.63
N ALA A 106 -1.23 11.05 5.30
CA ALA A 106 -1.67 11.31 3.94
C ALA A 106 -0.48 11.61 3.01
N ALA A 107 0.47 12.46 3.46
CA ALA A 107 1.70 12.74 2.75
C ALA A 107 2.56 11.48 2.55
N ALA A 108 2.63 10.61 3.55
CA ALA A 108 3.34 9.33 3.43
C ALA A 108 2.68 8.41 2.39
N GLY A 109 1.35 8.36 2.35
CA GLY A 109 0.60 7.63 1.32
C GLY A 109 0.83 8.20 -0.08
N GLY A 110 0.72 9.52 -0.23
CA GLY A 110 0.94 10.22 -1.50
C GLY A 110 2.38 10.11 -2.00
N GLY A 111 3.36 10.31 -1.13
CA GLY A 111 4.77 10.13 -1.47
C GLY A 111 5.13 8.70 -1.88
N ALA A 112 4.51 7.70 -1.23
CA ALA A 112 4.68 6.31 -1.58
C ALA A 112 4.11 5.98 -2.96
N SER A 113 2.94 6.54 -3.35
CA SER A 113 2.35 6.33 -4.67
C SER A 113 3.20 6.92 -5.79
N MET A 114 3.89 8.03 -5.55
CA MET A 114 4.84 8.62 -6.50
C MET A 114 6.10 7.76 -6.65
N MET A 115 6.69 7.36 -5.53
CA MET A 115 7.94 6.60 -5.50
C MET A 115 7.77 5.13 -5.91
N GLY A 116 6.55 4.58 -5.81
CA GLY A 116 6.23 3.21 -6.22
C GLY A 116 6.43 2.94 -7.71
N ILE A 117 6.54 3.99 -8.55
CA ILE A 117 6.88 3.86 -9.97
C ILE A 117 8.38 3.63 -10.16
N ALA A 118 9.20 4.35 -9.40
CA ALA A 118 10.65 4.40 -9.57
C ALA A 118 11.38 3.33 -8.75
N LEU A 119 10.76 2.82 -7.68
CA LEU A 119 11.41 1.92 -6.75
C LEU A 119 10.89 0.48 -6.90
N PRO A 120 11.79 -0.51 -6.99
CA PRO A 120 11.40 -1.91 -7.12
C PRO A 120 10.82 -2.47 -5.81
N GLY A 121 9.88 -3.40 -5.94
CA GLY A 121 9.33 -4.14 -4.83
C GLY A 121 8.50 -3.29 -3.86
N ARG A 122 8.54 -3.61 -2.56
CA ARG A 122 7.80 -2.92 -1.49
C ARG A 122 8.57 -1.75 -0.86
N PHE A 123 9.42 -1.07 -1.61
CA PHE A 123 10.11 0.12 -1.11
C PHE A 123 9.15 1.28 -0.81
N ASP A 124 7.94 1.26 -1.34
CA ASP A 124 6.87 2.18 -0.98
C ASP A 124 6.57 2.17 0.53
N GLU A 125 6.62 1.01 1.17
CA GLU A 125 6.47 0.90 2.64
C GLU A 125 7.64 1.57 3.38
N ALA A 126 8.87 1.42 2.88
CA ALA A 126 10.03 2.10 3.46
C ALA A 126 9.93 3.62 3.30
N VAL A 127 9.42 4.09 2.16
CA VAL A 127 9.13 5.52 1.91
C VAL A 127 8.08 6.03 2.90
N ARG A 128 7.00 5.30 3.13
CA ARG A 128 5.98 5.66 4.15
C ARG A 128 6.60 5.81 5.53
N VAL A 129 7.40 4.82 5.96
CA VAL A 129 8.09 4.88 7.26
C VAL A 129 9.01 6.09 7.34
N ALA A 130 9.80 6.34 6.28
CA ALA A 130 10.76 7.45 6.25
C ALA A 130 10.06 8.82 6.32
N ILE A 131 8.96 9.02 5.58
CA ILE A 131 8.19 10.26 5.60
C ILE A 131 7.57 10.49 6.98
N VAL A 132 6.85 9.49 7.52
CA VAL A 132 6.21 9.62 8.85
C VAL A 132 7.24 9.95 9.93
N ARG A 133 8.40 9.29 9.92
CA ARG A 133 9.44 9.51 10.91
C ARG A 133 10.10 10.87 10.81
N ARG A 134 10.27 11.40 9.61
CA ARG A 134 10.86 12.73 9.37
C ARG A 134 9.90 13.89 9.64
N TYR A 135 8.61 13.57 9.88
CA TYR A 135 7.65 14.61 10.19
C TYR A 135 7.87 15.12 11.63
N PRO A 136 7.84 16.45 11.86
CA PRO A 136 8.06 17.02 13.19
C PRO A 136 7.04 16.47 14.19
N ASN A 137 7.49 16.27 15.42
CA ASN A 137 6.65 15.80 16.52
C ASN A 137 5.97 14.45 16.27
N CYS A 138 6.62 13.55 15.50
CA CYS A 138 6.14 12.19 15.38
C CYS A 138 6.42 11.41 16.68
N PRO A 139 5.42 11.09 17.50
CA PRO A 139 5.62 10.42 18.78
C PRO A 139 5.88 8.92 18.60
N ALA A 140 5.62 8.38 17.40
CA ALA A 140 5.69 6.94 17.14
C ALA A 140 7.12 6.48 16.82
N GLY A 141 7.55 5.40 17.48
CA GLY A 141 8.80 4.70 17.15
C GLY A 141 8.70 3.92 15.83
N ILE A 142 9.86 3.61 15.21
CA ILE A 142 9.91 2.82 13.94
C ILE A 142 9.10 1.53 14.06
N GLY A 143 9.26 0.78 15.15
CA GLY A 143 8.55 -0.48 15.35
C GLY A 143 7.02 -0.32 15.39
N THR A 144 6.53 0.77 15.98
CA THR A 144 5.09 1.10 15.99
C THR A 144 4.60 1.44 14.59
N ILE A 145 5.39 2.21 13.82
CA ILE A 145 5.04 2.58 12.44
C ILE A 145 5.00 1.33 11.56
N CYS A 146 6.00 0.45 11.62
CA CYS A 146 6.03 -0.79 10.84
C CYS A 146 4.86 -1.71 11.19
N LEU A 147 4.54 -1.88 12.49
CA LEU A 147 3.40 -2.69 12.91
C LEU A 147 2.07 -2.08 12.46
N SER A 148 1.92 -0.76 12.53
CA SER A 148 0.71 -0.07 12.05
C SER A 148 0.53 -0.23 10.53
N LEU A 149 1.62 -0.20 9.75
CA LEU A 149 1.59 -0.48 8.30
C LEU A 149 1.20 -1.92 8.01
N PHE A 150 1.77 -2.88 8.74
CA PHE A 150 1.38 -4.28 8.62
C PHE A 150 -0.12 -4.47 8.91
N THR A 151 -0.59 -3.88 10.01
CA THR A 151 -2.01 -3.93 10.38
C THR A 151 -2.89 -3.22 9.34
N LEU A 152 -2.43 -2.09 8.78
CA LEU A 152 -3.12 -1.40 7.69
C LEU A 152 -3.25 -2.31 6.46
N GLY A 153 -2.21 -3.05 6.10
CA GLY A 153 -2.26 -4.04 5.01
C GLY A 153 -3.32 -5.12 5.25
N LEU A 154 -3.42 -5.63 6.48
CA LEU A 154 -4.48 -6.58 6.85
C LEU A 154 -5.88 -5.95 6.75
N VAL A 155 -6.04 -4.72 7.22
CA VAL A 155 -7.32 -3.97 7.13
C VAL A 155 -7.66 -3.67 5.67
N ASP A 156 -6.69 -3.31 4.84
CA ASP A 156 -6.87 -3.09 3.39
C ASP A 156 -7.39 -4.36 2.70
N THR A 157 -6.77 -5.50 2.97
CA THR A 157 -7.18 -6.79 2.39
C THR A 157 -8.58 -7.20 2.84
N LEU A 158 -8.90 -6.99 4.12
CA LEU A 158 -10.24 -7.24 4.65
C LEU A 158 -11.29 -6.31 4.05
N ALA A 159 -10.97 -5.04 3.85
CA ALA A 159 -11.88 -4.06 3.25
C ALA A 159 -12.24 -4.38 1.79
N LEU A 160 -11.41 -5.13 1.07
CA LEU A 160 -11.68 -5.57 -0.30
C LEU A 160 -12.61 -6.79 -0.37
N VAL A 161 -12.82 -7.52 0.72
CA VAL A 161 -13.63 -8.76 0.72
C VAL A 161 -15.03 -8.57 0.11
N PRO A 162 -15.84 -7.58 0.51
CA PRO A 162 -17.17 -7.41 -0.06
C PRO A 162 -17.14 -7.15 -1.57
N MET A 163 -16.18 -6.35 -2.04
CA MET A 163 -16.00 -6.03 -3.46
C MET A 163 -15.54 -7.24 -4.26
N ALA A 164 -14.56 -8.00 -3.74
CA ALA A 164 -14.06 -9.20 -4.39
C ALA A 164 -15.13 -10.30 -4.42
N ALA A 165 -15.93 -10.45 -3.36
CA ALA A 165 -17.04 -11.39 -3.33
C ALA A 165 -18.14 -11.02 -4.35
N ALA A 166 -18.50 -9.72 -4.43
CA ALA A 166 -19.43 -9.23 -5.43
C ALA A 166 -18.90 -9.45 -6.86
N ALA A 167 -17.62 -9.20 -7.10
CA ALA A 167 -16.99 -9.46 -8.40
C ALA A 167 -16.99 -10.97 -8.73
N ALA A 168 -16.68 -11.84 -7.78
CA ALA A 168 -16.65 -13.29 -7.98
C ALA A 168 -18.03 -13.89 -8.30
N SER A 169 -19.12 -13.26 -7.86
CA SER A 169 -20.50 -13.72 -8.07
C SER A 169 -21.05 -13.42 -9.46
N LEU A 170 -20.36 -12.64 -10.28
CA LEU A 170 -20.81 -12.28 -11.62
C LEU A 170 -20.89 -13.51 -12.55
N PRO A 171 -21.98 -13.63 -13.33
CA PRO A 171 -22.07 -14.64 -14.39
C PRO A 171 -21.09 -14.29 -15.55
N GLY A 172 -20.66 -15.32 -16.28
CA GLY A 172 -19.82 -15.15 -17.47
C GLY A 172 -18.33 -14.95 -17.23
N LEU A 173 -17.87 -14.84 -15.98
CA LEU A 173 -16.44 -14.77 -15.69
C LEU A 173 -15.73 -16.09 -15.97
N SER A 174 -14.53 -16.01 -16.57
CA SER A 174 -13.66 -17.16 -16.69
C SER A 174 -13.28 -17.72 -15.31
N LEU A 175 -13.06 -19.05 -15.23
CA LEU A 175 -12.73 -19.72 -13.98
C LEU A 175 -11.49 -19.10 -13.31
N GLY A 176 -10.48 -18.72 -14.08
CA GLY A 176 -9.25 -18.13 -13.57
C GLY A 176 -9.47 -16.75 -12.91
N VAL A 177 -10.26 -15.87 -13.52
CA VAL A 177 -10.61 -14.56 -12.97
C VAL A 177 -11.45 -14.73 -11.69
N ARG A 178 -12.45 -15.61 -11.71
CA ARG A 178 -13.26 -15.92 -10.54
C ARG A 178 -12.43 -16.46 -9.38
N ALA A 179 -11.52 -17.42 -9.66
CA ALA A 179 -10.60 -17.94 -8.65
C ALA A 179 -9.70 -16.86 -8.06
N GLY A 180 -9.23 -15.90 -8.86
CA GLY A 180 -8.48 -14.74 -8.39
C GLY A 180 -9.26 -13.90 -7.37
N PHE A 181 -10.52 -13.57 -7.63
CA PHE A 181 -11.37 -12.82 -6.70
C PHE A 181 -11.70 -13.62 -5.43
N ILE A 182 -11.95 -14.92 -5.55
CA ILE A 182 -12.13 -15.81 -4.39
C ILE A 182 -10.86 -15.80 -3.52
N LEU A 183 -9.68 -15.87 -4.12
CA LEU A 183 -8.41 -15.85 -3.39
C LEU A 183 -8.23 -14.53 -2.62
N VAL A 184 -8.61 -13.38 -3.22
CA VAL A 184 -8.61 -12.08 -2.53
C VAL A 184 -9.56 -12.09 -1.35
N ALA A 185 -10.77 -12.62 -1.53
CA ALA A 185 -11.78 -12.70 -0.46
C ALA A 185 -11.30 -13.60 0.69
N VAL A 186 -10.78 -14.80 0.39
CA VAL A 186 -10.22 -15.74 1.37
C VAL A 186 -9.02 -15.12 2.11
N GLY A 187 -8.12 -14.45 1.38
CA GLY A 187 -7.01 -13.72 1.97
C GLY A 187 -7.47 -12.64 2.96
N GLY A 188 -8.54 -11.91 2.62
CA GLY A 188 -9.14 -10.91 3.50
C GLY A 188 -9.79 -11.52 4.75
N VAL A 189 -10.47 -12.65 4.63
CA VAL A 189 -10.99 -13.40 5.81
C VAL A 189 -9.82 -13.88 6.69
N GLY A 190 -8.74 -14.39 6.09
CA GLY A 190 -7.52 -14.73 6.81
C GLY A 190 -6.91 -13.54 7.55
N ALA A 191 -6.89 -12.36 6.93
CA ALA A 191 -6.47 -11.12 7.58
C ALA A 191 -7.36 -10.75 8.78
N ALA A 192 -8.68 -10.94 8.68
CA ALA A 192 -9.61 -10.75 9.80
C ALA A 192 -9.28 -11.69 10.97
N CYS A 193 -9.05 -12.98 10.69
CA CYS A 193 -8.64 -13.95 11.70
C CYS A 193 -7.35 -13.51 12.42
N VAL A 194 -6.36 -13.00 11.68
CA VAL A 194 -5.10 -12.48 12.27
C VAL A 194 -5.37 -11.27 13.17
N ILE A 195 -6.20 -10.31 12.72
CA ILE A 195 -6.55 -9.10 13.49
C ILE A 195 -7.24 -9.49 14.80
N VAL A 196 -8.20 -10.43 14.76
CA VAL A 196 -8.94 -10.88 15.93
C VAL A 196 -8.08 -11.73 16.87
N ALA A 197 -7.20 -12.57 16.33
CA ALA A 197 -6.31 -13.42 17.12
C ALA A 197 -5.19 -12.63 17.81
N LEU A 198 -4.75 -11.50 17.25
CA LEU A 198 -3.59 -10.73 17.73
C LEU A 198 -3.69 -10.33 19.22
N PRO A 199 -4.83 -9.80 19.74
CA PRO A 199 -5.01 -9.50 21.16
C PRO A 199 -4.99 -10.75 22.05
N GLY A 200 -5.55 -11.88 21.55
CA GLY A 200 -5.54 -13.16 22.26
C GLY A 200 -4.13 -13.74 22.42
N VAL A 201 -3.34 -13.73 21.35
CA VAL A 201 -1.94 -14.18 21.36
C VAL A 201 -1.11 -13.35 22.34
N THR A 202 -1.33 -12.04 22.42
CA THR A 202 -0.59 -11.17 23.35
C THR A 202 -0.98 -11.39 24.84
N ARG A 203 -2.13 -12.01 25.11
CA ARG A 203 -2.60 -12.39 26.48
C ARG A 203 -2.22 -13.81 26.89
N SER A 204 -1.89 -14.69 25.94
CA SER A 204 -1.65 -16.12 26.15
C SER A 204 -0.29 -16.43 26.82
N ARG A 205 -0.06 -17.72 27.15
CA ARG A 205 1.22 -18.25 27.65
C ARG A 205 2.39 -18.06 26.69
N LEU A 206 2.13 -17.65 25.43
CA LEU A 206 3.13 -17.31 24.43
C LEU A 206 3.96 -16.06 24.76
N ARG A 207 3.71 -15.41 25.90
CA ARG A 207 4.56 -14.33 26.47
C ARG A 207 6.04 -14.67 26.61
N ARG A 208 6.41 -15.96 26.59
CA ARG A 208 7.82 -16.41 26.59
C ARG A 208 8.59 -16.00 25.33
N PHE A 209 7.89 -15.79 24.22
CA PHE A 209 8.52 -15.39 22.97
C PHE A 209 8.81 -13.88 22.95
N ARG A 210 10.05 -13.53 22.61
CA ARG A 210 10.53 -12.15 22.52
C ARG A 210 9.68 -11.30 21.59
N LEU A 211 9.18 -11.90 20.49
CA LEU A 211 8.29 -11.26 19.53
C LEU A 211 6.95 -10.86 20.14
N VAL A 212 6.29 -11.77 20.87
CA VAL A 212 4.98 -11.52 21.51
C VAL A 212 5.11 -10.43 22.58
N ARG A 213 6.19 -10.43 23.34
CA ARG A 213 6.50 -9.39 24.32
C ARG A 213 6.72 -8.01 23.66
N TRP A 214 7.30 -7.97 22.47
CA TRP A 214 7.49 -6.76 21.68
C TRP A 214 6.17 -6.25 21.07
N LEU A 215 5.29 -7.16 20.61
CA LEU A 215 3.98 -6.85 20.01
C LEU A 215 2.98 -6.29 21.03
N LYS A 216 2.98 -6.83 22.26
CA LYS A 216 1.99 -6.50 23.30
C LYS A 216 1.79 -4.99 23.54
N PRO A 217 2.83 -4.16 23.74
CA PRO A 217 2.68 -2.74 23.94
C PRO A 217 2.27 -1.97 22.67
N ARG A 218 2.26 -2.60 21.49
CA ARG A 218 2.04 -1.97 20.19
C ARG A 218 0.78 -2.42 19.51
N ALA A 219 0.15 -3.51 20.00
CA ALA A 219 -1.07 -4.05 19.40
C ALA A 219 -2.23 -3.04 19.49
N THR A 220 -2.92 -2.88 18.37
CA THR A 220 -4.10 -2.01 18.24
C THR A 220 -5.28 -2.64 18.94
N CYS A 221 -6.15 -1.83 19.52
CA CYS A 221 -7.43 -2.25 20.08
C CYS A 221 -8.40 -2.65 18.94
N LEU A 222 -9.23 -3.68 19.16
CA LEU A 222 -10.18 -4.17 18.16
C LEU A 222 -11.17 -3.08 17.72
N ARG A 223 -11.60 -2.20 18.63
CA ARG A 223 -12.46 -1.05 18.32
C ARG A 223 -11.79 -0.06 17.37
N ASP A 224 -10.51 0.25 17.57
CA ASP A 224 -9.77 1.14 16.66
C ASP A 224 -9.53 0.46 15.29
N ALA A 225 -9.33 -0.86 15.28
CA ALA A 225 -9.22 -1.63 14.04
C ALA A 225 -10.54 -1.65 13.25
N SER A 226 -11.70 -1.76 13.90
CA SER A 226 -13.01 -1.71 13.23
C SER A 226 -13.33 -0.32 12.67
N HIS A 227 -13.02 0.75 13.40
CA HIS A 227 -13.15 2.11 12.87
C HIS A 227 -12.20 2.35 11.69
N SER A 228 -10.96 1.83 11.77
CA SER A 228 -10.02 1.87 10.65
C SER A 228 -10.59 1.13 9.44
N LEU A 229 -11.18 -0.06 9.63
CA LEU A 229 -11.81 -0.83 8.56
C LEU A 229 -12.91 -0.02 7.85
N GLY A 230 -13.80 0.63 8.61
CA GLY A 230 -14.86 1.46 8.02
C GLY A 230 -14.31 2.60 7.16
N LEU A 231 -13.26 3.31 7.63
CA LEU A 231 -12.64 4.40 6.88
C LEU A 231 -11.88 3.89 5.65
N VAL A 232 -11.18 2.76 5.76
CA VAL A 232 -10.46 2.15 4.65
C VAL A 232 -11.44 1.60 3.61
N PHE A 233 -12.52 0.93 4.03
CA PHE A 233 -13.58 0.48 3.13
C PHE A 233 -14.21 1.66 2.38
N ALA A 234 -14.58 2.74 3.09
CA ALA A 234 -15.07 3.95 2.45
C ALA A 234 -14.08 4.52 1.42
N SER A 235 -12.77 4.48 1.71
CA SER A 235 -11.75 4.92 0.75
C SER A 235 -11.74 4.04 -0.53
N TRP A 236 -11.97 2.74 -0.41
CA TRP A 236 -12.06 1.82 -1.54
C TRP A 236 -13.33 2.07 -2.37
N VAL A 237 -14.48 2.29 -1.73
CA VAL A 237 -15.73 2.65 -2.40
C VAL A 237 -15.57 3.94 -3.19
N ILE A 238 -15.00 4.99 -2.57
CA ILE A 238 -14.78 6.28 -3.24
C ILE A 238 -13.83 6.14 -4.42
N ARG A 239 -12.77 5.31 -4.31
CA ARG A 239 -11.90 5.00 -5.45
C ARG A 239 -12.63 4.27 -6.57
N ALA A 240 -13.51 3.31 -6.24
CA ALA A 240 -14.32 2.62 -7.23
C ALA A 240 -15.24 3.59 -7.98
N VAL A 241 -15.85 4.56 -7.28
CA VAL A 241 -16.65 5.64 -7.91
C VAL A 241 -15.78 6.51 -8.82
N GLY A 242 -14.59 6.93 -8.36
CA GLY A 242 -13.65 7.70 -9.18
C GLY A 242 -13.21 6.96 -10.45
N LEU A 243 -12.93 5.65 -10.34
CA LEU A 243 -12.62 4.80 -11.50
C LEU A 243 -13.82 4.63 -12.43
N PHE A 244 -15.02 4.48 -11.88
CA PHE A 244 -16.25 4.43 -12.69
C PHE A 244 -16.47 5.71 -13.51
N LEU A 245 -16.31 6.88 -12.89
CA LEU A 245 -16.37 8.17 -13.59
C LEU A 245 -15.32 8.24 -14.71
N LEU A 246 -14.12 7.74 -14.44
CA LEU A 246 -13.05 7.71 -15.44
C LEU A 246 -13.36 6.75 -16.58
N LEU A 247 -13.88 5.54 -16.31
CA LEU A 247 -14.34 4.58 -17.32
C LEU A 247 -15.40 5.20 -18.22
N HIS A 248 -16.39 5.86 -17.61
CA HIS A 248 -17.49 6.48 -18.31
C HIS A 248 -17.02 7.62 -19.22
N THR A 249 -16.19 8.54 -18.70
CA THR A 249 -15.74 9.73 -19.46
C THR A 249 -14.78 9.38 -20.60
N LEU A 250 -14.04 8.25 -20.48
CA LEU A 250 -13.14 7.76 -21.54
C LEU A 250 -13.84 6.82 -22.54
N GLY A 251 -15.13 6.57 -22.37
CA GLY A 251 -15.90 5.71 -23.30
C GLY A 251 -15.53 4.23 -23.23
N VAL A 252 -14.81 3.79 -22.19
CA VAL A 252 -14.37 2.39 -22.05
C VAL A 252 -15.49 1.49 -21.55
N GLY A 253 -16.43 2.04 -20.76
CA GLY A 253 -17.58 1.30 -20.26
C GLY A 253 -18.39 2.08 -19.23
N THR A 254 -19.64 1.60 -19.01
CA THR A 254 -20.58 2.22 -18.06
C THR A 254 -20.90 1.31 -16.88
N SER A 255 -20.15 0.23 -16.69
CA SER A 255 -20.37 -0.73 -15.60
C SER A 255 -19.59 -0.37 -14.35
N VAL A 256 -20.31 -0.10 -13.26
CA VAL A 256 -19.71 0.06 -11.91
C VAL A 256 -18.90 -1.18 -11.51
N MET A 257 -19.41 -2.37 -11.93
CA MET A 257 -18.75 -3.61 -11.61
C MET A 257 -17.39 -3.76 -12.31
N LEU A 258 -17.25 -3.24 -13.52
CA LEU A 258 -15.97 -3.21 -14.23
C LEU A 258 -14.92 -2.38 -13.47
N ALA A 259 -15.34 -1.23 -12.89
CA ALA A 259 -14.48 -0.42 -12.02
C ALA A 259 -14.05 -1.17 -10.75
N VAL A 260 -15.00 -1.89 -10.12
CA VAL A 260 -14.70 -2.71 -8.93
C VAL A 260 -13.75 -3.86 -9.26
N MET A 261 -13.98 -4.54 -10.38
CA MET A 261 -13.11 -5.63 -10.85
C MET A 261 -11.70 -5.12 -11.14
N PHE A 262 -11.56 -4.00 -11.84
CA PHE A 262 -10.28 -3.36 -12.11
C PHE A 262 -9.54 -3.00 -10.80
N LEU A 263 -10.26 -2.41 -9.84
CA LEU A 263 -9.73 -2.05 -8.54
C LEU A 263 -9.21 -3.27 -7.76
N CYS A 264 -10.00 -4.35 -7.72
CA CYS A 264 -9.63 -5.60 -7.05
C CYS A 264 -8.44 -6.28 -7.72
N ALA A 265 -8.36 -6.29 -9.06
CA ALA A 265 -7.23 -6.85 -9.80
C ALA A 265 -5.93 -6.09 -9.51
N GLY A 266 -6.00 -4.74 -9.52
CA GLY A 266 -4.87 -3.89 -9.14
C GLY A 266 -4.40 -4.11 -7.70
N ALA A 267 -5.35 -4.22 -6.76
CA ALA A 267 -5.03 -4.48 -5.36
C ALA A 267 -4.45 -5.90 -5.15
N ALA A 268 -4.99 -6.91 -5.82
CA ALA A 268 -4.48 -8.29 -5.76
C ALA A 268 -3.05 -8.38 -6.29
N SER A 269 -2.77 -7.73 -7.41
CA SER A 269 -1.42 -7.72 -8.02
C SER A 269 -0.38 -7.05 -7.13
N ALA A 270 -0.77 -6.03 -6.37
CA ALA A 270 0.10 -5.37 -5.41
C ALA A 270 0.49 -6.26 -4.22
N ALA A 271 -0.31 -7.29 -3.91
CA ALA A 271 -0.01 -8.25 -2.85
C ALA A 271 1.11 -9.25 -3.27
N ILE A 272 1.33 -9.44 -4.57
CA ILE A 272 2.32 -10.37 -5.11
C ILE A 272 3.66 -9.64 -5.32
N PRO A 273 4.72 -9.94 -4.55
CA PRO A 273 5.98 -9.17 -4.60
C PRO A 273 6.90 -9.60 -5.77
N ILE A 274 6.34 -10.01 -6.91
CA ILE A 274 7.10 -10.62 -8.03
C ILE A 274 7.59 -9.57 -9.04
N GLY A 275 7.03 -8.35 -9.04
CA GLY A 275 7.36 -7.36 -10.06
C GLY A 275 8.28 -6.23 -9.57
N PRO A 276 9.24 -5.78 -10.40
CA PRO A 276 9.83 -4.47 -10.23
C PRO A 276 8.74 -3.44 -10.53
N ALA A 277 8.54 -2.49 -9.64
CA ALA A 277 7.52 -1.45 -9.69
C ALA A 277 6.06 -1.96 -9.58
N GLY A 278 5.50 -1.90 -8.37
CA GLY A 278 4.10 -2.28 -8.11
C GLY A 278 3.05 -1.58 -9.00
N ALA A 279 3.38 -0.42 -9.58
CA ALA A 279 2.56 0.27 -10.56
C ALA A 279 2.40 -0.51 -11.88
N ALA A 280 3.48 -1.10 -12.40
CA ALA A 280 3.45 -1.85 -13.66
C ALA A 280 2.62 -3.14 -13.52
N THR A 281 2.72 -3.83 -12.37
CA THR A 281 1.90 -5.02 -12.12
C THR A 281 0.43 -4.68 -11.95
N GLN A 282 0.10 -3.54 -11.36
CA GLN A 282 -1.28 -3.05 -11.22
C GLN A 282 -1.87 -2.68 -12.58
N VAL A 283 -1.12 -1.94 -13.41
CA VAL A 283 -1.53 -1.61 -14.78
C VAL A 283 -1.73 -2.88 -15.60
N GLY A 284 -0.76 -3.80 -15.58
CA GLY A 284 -0.85 -5.06 -16.31
C GLY A 284 -2.03 -5.93 -15.90
N ALA A 285 -2.25 -6.12 -14.60
CA ALA A 285 -3.38 -6.91 -14.10
C ALA A 285 -4.74 -6.24 -14.43
N GLY A 286 -4.82 -4.92 -14.29
CA GLY A 286 -6.01 -4.15 -14.65
C GLY A 286 -6.32 -4.22 -16.15
N THR A 287 -5.30 -4.01 -17.00
CA THR A 287 -5.42 -4.13 -18.46
C THR A 287 -5.87 -5.54 -18.87
N THR A 288 -5.21 -6.58 -18.37
CA THR A 288 -5.59 -7.98 -18.67
C THR A 288 -7.03 -8.26 -18.29
N LEU A 289 -7.48 -7.78 -17.12
CA LEU A 289 -8.85 -7.96 -16.68
C LEU A 289 -9.84 -7.28 -17.63
N LEU A 290 -9.58 -6.04 -18.05
CA LEU A 290 -10.43 -5.31 -18.98
C LEU A 290 -10.54 -6.02 -20.33
N ILE A 291 -9.41 -6.51 -20.86
CA ILE A 291 -9.39 -7.28 -22.13
C ILE A 291 -10.22 -8.56 -22.00
N VAL A 292 -10.07 -9.32 -20.92
CA VAL A 292 -10.86 -10.53 -20.66
C VAL A 292 -12.35 -10.20 -20.48
N SER A 293 -12.67 -8.98 -20.04
CA SER A 293 -14.04 -8.48 -19.93
C SER A 293 -14.61 -7.92 -21.24
N GLY A 294 -13.89 -8.05 -22.36
CA GLY A 294 -14.35 -7.65 -23.70
C GLY A 294 -13.99 -6.21 -24.10
N VAL A 295 -13.16 -5.51 -23.31
CA VAL A 295 -12.66 -4.18 -23.69
C VAL A 295 -11.51 -4.33 -24.69
N GLU A 296 -11.50 -3.46 -25.71
CA GLU A 296 -10.42 -3.46 -26.70
C GLU A 296 -9.04 -3.21 -26.05
N PRO A 297 -7.98 -3.95 -26.45
CA PRO A 297 -6.67 -3.88 -25.80
C PRO A 297 -6.05 -2.47 -25.72
N SER A 298 -6.21 -1.65 -26.74
CA SER A 298 -5.71 -0.28 -26.77
C SER A 298 -6.42 0.61 -25.75
N GLN A 299 -7.75 0.52 -25.67
CA GLN A 299 -8.58 1.23 -24.70
C GLN A 299 -8.33 0.76 -23.27
N ALA A 300 -8.18 -0.55 -23.07
CA ALA A 300 -7.88 -1.14 -21.77
C ALA A 300 -6.55 -0.64 -21.21
N LEU A 301 -5.50 -0.61 -22.03
CA LEU A 301 -4.19 -0.09 -21.66
C LEU A 301 -4.24 1.42 -21.42
N GLY A 302 -4.86 2.17 -22.32
CA GLY A 302 -5.03 3.62 -22.18
C GLY A 302 -5.75 3.99 -20.87
N PHE A 303 -6.84 3.29 -20.55
CA PHE A 303 -7.55 3.48 -19.28
C PHE A 303 -6.69 3.13 -18.07
N ALA A 304 -6.00 2.00 -18.09
CA ALA A 304 -5.16 1.58 -16.96
C ALA A 304 -4.03 2.58 -16.68
N LEU A 305 -3.43 3.12 -17.74
CA LEU A 305 -2.41 4.17 -17.64
C LEU A 305 -3.01 5.49 -17.14
N ALA A 306 -4.19 5.89 -17.63
CA ALA A 306 -4.91 7.07 -17.16
C ALA A 306 -5.27 7.00 -15.69
N ALA A 307 -5.79 5.85 -15.23
CA ALA A 307 -6.12 5.60 -13.83
C ALA A 307 -4.88 5.67 -12.94
N GLN A 308 -3.77 5.09 -13.39
CA GLN A 308 -2.51 5.13 -12.66
C GLN A 308 -1.94 6.56 -12.61
N ALA A 309 -1.98 7.29 -13.72
CA ALA A 309 -1.55 8.69 -13.78
C ALA A 309 -2.36 9.56 -12.81
N LEU A 310 -3.68 9.40 -12.79
CA LEU A 310 -4.56 10.15 -11.88
C LEU A 310 -4.26 9.82 -10.40
N LEU A 311 -4.00 8.56 -10.08
CA LEU A 311 -3.59 8.13 -8.73
C LEU A 311 -2.28 8.82 -8.30
N ILE A 312 -1.30 8.89 -9.21
CA ILE A 312 0.01 9.49 -8.96
C ILE A 312 -0.11 11.00 -8.78
N VAL A 313 -0.83 11.68 -9.68
CA VAL A 313 -1.07 13.12 -9.61
C VAL A 313 -1.79 13.49 -8.32
N SER A 314 -2.80 12.72 -7.93
CA SER A 314 -3.50 12.91 -6.65
C SER A 314 -2.58 12.70 -5.45
N GLY A 315 -1.75 11.66 -5.49
CA GLY A 315 -0.74 11.42 -4.45
C GLY A 315 0.31 12.52 -4.37
N ALA A 316 0.80 13.00 -5.52
CA ALA A 316 1.73 14.11 -5.63
C ALA A 316 1.15 15.40 -5.06
N SER A 317 -0.11 15.69 -5.38
CA SER A 317 -0.82 16.88 -4.90
C SER A 317 -0.94 16.90 -3.39
N ILE A 318 -1.30 15.77 -2.77
CA ILE A 318 -1.42 15.67 -1.31
C ILE A 318 -0.04 15.79 -0.63
N PHE A 319 0.99 15.20 -1.23
CA PHE A 319 2.37 15.31 -0.73
C PHE A 319 2.87 16.74 -0.82
N ALA A 320 2.71 17.40 -1.98
CA ALA A 320 3.10 18.79 -2.19
C ALA A 320 2.36 19.73 -1.24
N PHE A 321 1.04 19.56 -1.09
CA PHE A 321 0.24 20.32 -0.14
C PHE A 321 0.78 20.18 1.30
N ALA A 322 1.11 18.97 1.73
CA ALA A 322 1.63 18.72 3.07
C ALA A 322 3.01 19.38 3.29
N VAL A 323 3.87 19.37 2.25
CA VAL A 323 5.19 20.04 2.30
C VAL A 323 5.03 21.56 2.38
N VAL A 324 4.19 22.15 1.53
CA VAL A 324 3.93 23.60 1.52
C VAL A 324 3.34 24.04 2.85
N TRP A 325 2.33 23.31 3.36
CA TRP A 325 1.71 23.58 4.66
C TRP A 325 2.74 23.58 5.79
N ARG A 326 3.64 22.62 5.78
CA ARG A 326 4.72 22.53 6.76
C ARG A 326 5.67 23.73 6.67
N LEU A 327 6.06 24.15 5.46
CA LEU A 327 6.93 25.30 5.26
C LEU A 327 6.27 26.59 5.78
N LEU A 328 4.99 26.78 5.49
CA LEU A 328 4.21 27.92 6.00
C LEU A 328 4.15 27.97 7.52
N LEU A 329 3.90 26.83 8.18
CA LEU A 329 3.91 26.76 9.64
C LEU A 329 5.28 27.07 10.24
N SER A 330 6.35 26.57 9.61
CA SER A 330 7.72 26.85 10.03
C SER A 330 8.07 28.34 9.91
N ALA A 331 7.70 28.96 8.78
CA ALA A 331 7.92 30.39 8.55
C ALA A 331 7.17 31.25 9.59
N ARG A 332 5.90 30.93 9.87
CA ARG A 332 5.11 31.61 10.91
C ARG A 332 5.76 31.50 12.29
N ALA A 333 6.27 30.34 12.66
CA ALA A 333 6.93 30.13 13.95
C ALA A 333 8.23 30.97 14.07
N VAL A 334 8.99 31.12 12.98
CA VAL A 334 10.19 31.96 12.94
C VAL A 334 9.84 33.44 13.09
N LEU A 335 8.82 33.91 12.37
CA LEU A 335 8.34 35.30 12.46
C LEU A 335 7.82 35.64 13.85
N ALA A 336 7.04 34.76 14.45
CA ALA A 336 6.54 34.94 15.83
C ALA A 336 7.70 35.06 16.85
N ARG A 337 8.75 34.24 16.71
CA ARG A 337 9.95 34.34 17.58
C ARG A 337 10.69 35.65 17.40
N ARG A 338 10.80 36.15 16.16
CA ARG A 338 11.43 37.46 15.91
C ARG A 338 10.66 38.63 16.48
N ALA A 339 9.32 38.57 16.43
CA ALA A 339 8.46 39.61 17.00
C ALA A 339 8.50 39.67 18.55
N LEU A 340 8.87 38.55 19.20
CA LEU A 340 8.98 38.46 20.66
C LEU A 340 10.41 38.70 21.17
N ALA A 341 11.40 38.88 20.28
CA ALA A 341 12.76 39.18 20.68
C ALA A 341 12.81 40.65 21.21
N PRO A 342 13.26 40.89 22.44
CA PRO A 342 13.41 42.26 22.96
C PRO A 342 14.39 43.03 22.10
N VAL A 343 13.98 44.23 21.70
CA VAL A 343 14.88 45.22 21.06
C VAL A 343 15.85 45.70 22.16
N HIS A 344 17.09 45.20 22.13
CA HIS A 344 18.18 45.65 22.97
C HIS A 344 18.92 46.80 22.29
#